data_e787304ec0218b76516f948cff811f31
#
_entry.id   e787304ec0218b76516f948cff811f31
#
_cell.length_a   1.000
_cell.length_b   1.000
_cell.length_c   1.000
_cell.angle_alpha   90.00
_cell.angle_beta   90.00
_cell.angle_gamma   90.00
#
_symmetry.space_group_name_H-M   'P 1'
#
loop_
_entity.id
_entity.type
_entity.pdbx_description
1 polymer ?
#
loop_
_entity_poly.entity_id
_entity_poly.type
_entity_poly.pdbx_seq_one_letter_code
_entity_poly.pdbx_strand_id
1 'polypeptide(L)'
;SSSVSGGTSPYTYLWSNGASTSSISGLLPGNYTVTVTDAALCTKTASQNITTISGPVVTVDSVKNARCFGQANGAVYISVSGNNGPVTYLWSNAATTQDIVNIVAGTYTVTVTDSTGCVGNKTQAITQPTNIAITLTPHNATCAQSNGWISSSVSGGTSPYTYLWSN
;
A
#
# COMPACT_ATOMS: atom_id res chain seq x y z
N SER A 1 -12.55 31.19 11.39
CA SER A 1 -12.80 32.55 11.91
C SER A 1 -13.83 32.49 13.01
N SER A 2 -13.63 33.23 14.11
CA SER A 2 -14.61 33.42 15.16
C SER A 2 -15.43 34.69 14.84
N SER A 3 -16.74 34.59 14.93
CA SER A 3 -17.62 35.77 14.95
C SER A 3 -18.07 36.03 16.38
N VAL A 4 -17.93 37.24 16.83
CA VAL A 4 -18.41 37.69 18.16
C VAL A 4 -19.65 38.52 17.95
N SER A 5 -20.71 38.21 18.72
CA SER A 5 -21.96 38.99 18.76
C SER A 5 -22.31 39.35 20.20
N GLY A 6 -22.83 40.55 20.41
CA GLY A 6 -23.14 41.13 21.74
C GLY A 6 -21.89 41.65 22.44
N GLY A 7 -22.06 42.22 23.64
CA GLY A 7 -21.00 42.90 24.37
C GLY A 7 -20.65 44.27 23.79
N THR A 8 -19.58 44.88 24.32
CA THR A 8 -19.13 46.22 23.95
C THR A 8 -17.76 46.13 23.24
N SER A 9 -17.69 46.62 21.99
CA SER A 9 -16.42 46.70 21.23
C SER A 9 -15.47 47.74 21.85
N PRO A 10 -14.12 47.55 21.78
CA PRO A 10 -13.36 46.46 21.12
C PRO A 10 -13.33 45.19 21.95
N TYR A 11 -13.04 44.03 21.24
CA TYR A 11 -12.85 42.71 21.82
C TYR A 11 -11.38 42.32 21.83
N THR A 12 -10.94 41.62 22.89
CA THR A 12 -9.65 40.96 22.97
C THR A 12 -9.82 39.44 23.01
N TYR A 13 -8.85 38.71 22.51
CA TYR A 13 -8.89 37.25 22.38
C TYR A 13 -7.69 36.64 23.11
N LEU A 14 -7.91 35.51 23.76
CA LEU A 14 -6.84 34.68 24.31
C LEU A 14 -7.17 33.22 24.07
N TRP A 15 -6.37 32.59 23.24
CA TRP A 15 -6.50 31.16 22.93
C TRP A 15 -5.69 30.31 23.92
N SER A 16 -6.07 29.05 24.05
CA SER A 16 -5.37 28.08 24.91
C SER A 16 -3.92 27.82 24.47
N ASN A 17 -3.54 28.13 23.23
CA ASN A 17 -2.17 28.08 22.73
C ASN A 17 -1.40 29.40 22.88
N GLY A 18 -1.96 30.39 23.59
CA GLY A 18 -1.36 31.70 23.85
C GLY A 18 -1.55 32.75 22.76
N ALA A 19 -2.17 32.42 21.65
CA ALA A 19 -2.46 33.41 20.58
C ALA A 19 -3.53 34.43 21.05
N SER A 20 -3.40 35.69 20.57
CA SER A 20 -4.30 36.79 20.89
C SER A 20 -5.06 37.35 19.68
N THR A 21 -5.01 36.66 18.54
CA THR A 21 -5.69 37.06 17.30
C THR A 21 -7.13 36.54 17.24
N SER A 22 -7.99 37.19 16.44
CA SER A 22 -9.38 36.75 16.25
C SER A 22 -9.50 35.37 15.57
N SER A 23 -8.41 34.85 14.97
CA SER A 23 -8.38 33.53 14.37
C SER A 23 -6.98 32.92 14.54
N ILE A 24 -6.91 31.58 14.59
CA ILE A 24 -5.67 30.82 14.66
C ILE A 24 -5.64 29.80 13.52
N SER A 25 -4.43 29.50 13.02
CA SER A 25 -4.19 28.56 11.91
C SER A 25 -2.94 27.72 12.18
N GLY A 26 -2.70 26.69 11.33
CA GLY A 26 -1.56 25.78 11.51
C GLY A 26 -1.67 24.89 12.75
N LEU A 27 -2.90 24.52 13.14
CA LEU A 27 -3.17 23.80 14.36
C LEU A 27 -2.98 22.30 14.18
N LEU A 28 -2.34 21.67 15.15
CA LEU A 28 -2.36 20.22 15.31
C LEU A 28 -3.71 19.74 15.85
N PRO A 29 -4.06 18.45 15.70
CA PRO A 29 -5.23 17.89 16.35
C PRO A 29 -5.21 18.14 17.85
N GLY A 30 -6.35 18.57 18.39
CA GLY A 30 -6.47 18.92 19.81
C GLY A 30 -7.67 19.83 20.08
N ASN A 31 -7.94 20.08 21.33
CA ASN A 31 -9.02 20.98 21.76
C ASN A 31 -8.46 22.41 21.97
N TYR A 32 -9.04 23.38 21.28
CA TYR A 32 -8.65 24.79 21.38
C TYR A 32 -9.81 25.59 21.99
N THR A 33 -9.50 26.33 23.05
CA THR A 33 -10.45 27.20 23.75
C THR A 33 -10.04 28.65 23.52
N VAL A 34 -10.97 29.50 23.19
CA VAL A 34 -10.80 30.96 23.14
C VAL A 34 -11.57 31.61 24.27
N THR A 35 -10.94 32.53 24.96
CA THR A 35 -11.58 33.49 25.86
C THR A 35 -11.65 34.83 25.15
N VAL A 36 -12.84 35.34 24.98
CA VAL A 36 -13.10 36.72 24.43
C VAL A 36 -13.47 37.63 25.58
N THR A 37 -12.83 38.79 25.63
CA THR A 37 -13.13 39.83 26.60
C THR A 37 -13.55 41.09 25.88
N ASP A 38 -14.66 41.69 26.27
CA ASP A 38 -15.16 42.96 25.73
C ASP A 38 -14.59 44.21 26.46
N ALA A 39 -14.89 45.39 25.95
CA ALA A 39 -14.45 46.64 26.55
C ALA A 39 -14.99 46.91 27.99
N ALA A 40 -16.06 46.25 28.37
CA ALA A 40 -16.62 46.27 29.70
C ALA A 40 -16.02 45.20 30.62
N LEU A 41 -14.98 44.49 30.17
CA LEU A 41 -14.30 43.38 30.87
C LEU A 41 -15.15 42.13 31.08
N CYS A 42 -16.30 42.03 30.37
CA CYS A 42 -17.08 40.81 30.37
C CYS A 42 -16.40 39.73 29.50
N THR A 43 -16.38 38.52 29.99
CA THR A 43 -15.67 37.40 29.31
C THR A 43 -16.64 36.30 28.86
N LYS A 44 -16.31 35.65 27.73
CA LYS A 44 -16.97 34.43 27.26
C LYS A 44 -15.95 33.47 26.66
N THR A 45 -16.13 32.21 26.95
CA THR A 45 -15.29 31.15 26.40
C THR A 45 -16.02 30.30 25.36
N ALA A 46 -15.31 29.81 24.37
CA ALA A 46 -15.78 28.82 23.41
C ALA A 46 -14.64 27.83 23.09
N SER A 47 -14.98 26.56 22.87
CA SER A 47 -14.01 25.52 22.55
C SER A 47 -14.39 24.83 21.26
N GLN A 48 -13.34 24.42 20.51
CA GLN A 48 -13.49 23.64 19.29
C GLN A 48 -12.39 22.58 19.23
N ASN A 49 -12.76 21.36 18.83
CA ASN A 49 -11.82 20.27 18.64
C ASN A 49 -11.39 20.19 17.17
N ILE A 50 -10.08 20.12 16.94
CA ILE A 50 -9.47 19.81 15.64
C ILE A 50 -9.14 18.32 15.66
N THR A 51 -9.66 17.57 14.68
CA THR A 51 -9.44 16.13 14.56
C THR A 51 -8.48 15.80 13.41
N THR A 52 -7.83 14.65 13.50
CA THR A 52 -7.04 14.11 12.38
C THR A 52 -7.99 13.54 11.33
N ILE A 53 -7.72 13.82 10.06
CA ILE A 53 -8.33 13.12 8.94
C ILE A 53 -7.55 11.81 8.74
N SER A 54 -8.26 10.67 8.67
CA SER A 54 -7.65 9.38 8.36
C SER A 54 -7.20 9.35 6.90
N GLY A 55 -6.07 8.72 6.63
CA GLY A 55 -5.58 8.48 5.27
C GLY A 55 -6.10 7.17 4.66
N PRO A 56 -5.69 6.89 3.40
CA PRO A 56 -6.09 5.67 2.69
C PRO A 56 -5.65 4.40 3.42
N VAL A 57 -6.56 3.43 3.53
CA VAL A 57 -6.28 2.06 3.98
C VAL A 57 -6.28 1.15 2.76
N VAL A 58 -5.14 0.50 2.49
CA VAL A 58 -4.95 -0.38 1.33
C VAL A 58 -5.11 -1.84 1.75
N THR A 59 -6.03 -2.55 1.10
CA THR A 59 -6.29 -3.98 1.31
C THR A 59 -5.89 -4.75 0.06
N VAL A 60 -5.23 -5.91 0.23
CA VAL A 60 -4.99 -6.85 -0.87
C VAL A 60 -6.21 -7.77 -0.99
N ASP A 61 -6.90 -7.70 -2.12
CA ASP A 61 -8.12 -8.48 -2.37
C ASP A 61 -7.79 -9.87 -2.90
N SER A 62 -6.82 -9.96 -3.82
CA SER A 62 -6.34 -11.23 -4.33
C SER A 62 -4.90 -11.14 -4.87
N VAL A 63 -4.24 -12.29 -4.91
CA VAL A 63 -2.87 -12.46 -5.40
C VAL A 63 -2.82 -13.62 -6.39
N LYS A 64 -2.17 -13.42 -7.52
CA LYS A 64 -1.85 -14.46 -8.47
C LYS A 64 -0.33 -14.63 -8.52
N ASN A 65 0.15 -15.77 -8.05
CA ASN A 65 1.57 -16.11 -8.12
C ASN A 65 2.02 -16.50 -9.54
N ALA A 66 3.30 -16.39 -9.83
CA ALA A 66 3.85 -16.82 -11.11
C ALA A 66 3.76 -18.35 -11.25
N ARG A 67 3.29 -18.82 -12.43
CA ARG A 67 3.09 -20.25 -12.70
C ARG A 67 4.39 -21.02 -12.92
N CYS A 68 5.38 -20.35 -13.50
CA CYS A 68 6.68 -20.95 -13.80
C CYS A 68 7.80 -20.03 -13.34
N PHE A 69 8.97 -20.61 -13.13
CA PHE A 69 10.17 -19.85 -12.77
C PHE A 69 10.49 -18.77 -13.81
N GLY A 70 10.69 -17.52 -13.36
CA GLY A 70 11.06 -16.38 -14.19
C GLY A 70 9.93 -15.80 -15.05
N GLN A 71 8.69 -16.35 -15.01
CA GLN A 71 7.60 -15.85 -15.82
C GLN A 71 6.90 -14.63 -15.21
N ALA A 72 6.57 -13.66 -16.07
CA ALA A 72 5.82 -12.46 -15.72
C ALA A 72 4.31 -12.69 -15.92
N ASN A 73 3.70 -13.52 -15.08
CA ASN A 73 2.26 -13.80 -15.11
C ASN A 73 1.60 -13.72 -13.72
N GLY A 74 2.31 -13.14 -12.76
CA GLY A 74 1.79 -12.78 -11.44
C GLY A 74 0.89 -11.53 -11.50
N ALA A 75 0.06 -11.33 -10.47
CA ALA A 75 -0.77 -10.14 -10.31
C ALA A 75 -1.07 -9.86 -8.83
N VAL A 76 -1.30 -8.59 -8.52
CA VAL A 76 -1.84 -8.11 -7.24
C VAL A 76 -3.03 -7.23 -7.51
N TYR A 77 -4.15 -7.53 -6.86
CA TYR A 77 -5.37 -6.75 -6.90
C TYR A 77 -5.62 -6.14 -5.54
N ILE A 78 -5.91 -4.83 -5.50
CA ILE A 78 -6.10 -4.09 -4.26
C ILE A 78 -7.39 -3.27 -4.27
N SER A 79 -7.92 -3.01 -3.07
CA SER A 79 -8.94 -2.01 -2.81
C SER A 79 -8.42 -0.95 -1.84
N VAL A 80 -9.02 0.24 -1.91
CA VAL A 80 -8.66 1.38 -1.06
C VAL A 80 -9.94 1.88 -0.39
N SER A 81 -9.84 2.18 0.91
CA SER A 81 -10.92 2.75 1.72
C SER A 81 -10.38 3.84 2.65
N GLY A 82 -11.25 4.61 3.28
CA GLY A 82 -10.87 5.66 4.23
C GLY A 82 -10.13 6.86 3.63
N ASN A 83 -10.04 6.94 2.29
CA ASN A 83 -9.43 8.07 1.57
C ASN A 83 -10.35 9.28 1.52
N ASN A 84 -9.76 10.46 1.41
CA ASN A 84 -10.45 11.73 1.25
C ASN A 84 -10.31 12.21 -0.21
N GLY A 85 -11.37 11.95 -1.02
CA GLY A 85 -11.38 12.26 -2.45
C GLY A 85 -10.58 11.27 -3.31
N PRO A 86 -10.24 11.65 -4.55
CA PRO A 86 -9.48 10.79 -5.48
C PRO A 86 -8.12 10.38 -4.94
N VAL A 87 -7.68 9.18 -5.33
CA VAL A 87 -6.37 8.64 -4.94
C VAL A 87 -5.45 8.47 -6.17
N THR A 88 -4.15 8.53 -5.92
CA THR A 88 -3.09 8.17 -6.85
C THR A 88 -2.31 6.98 -6.32
N TYR A 89 -1.75 6.18 -7.23
CA TYR A 89 -1.01 4.97 -6.91
C TYR A 89 0.43 5.09 -7.41
N LEU A 90 1.37 4.56 -6.64
CA LEU A 90 2.76 4.39 -7.06
C LEU A 90 3.28 3.08 -6.49
N TRP A 91 3.56 2.12 -7.38
CA TRP A 91 4.16 0.85 -7.03
C TRP A 91 5.69 0.91 -7.08
N SER A 92 6.36 0.02 -6.36
CA SER A 92 7.82 -0.12 -6.36
C SER A 92 8.42 -0.45 -7.73
N ASN A 93 7.63 -0.94 -8.69
CA ASN A 93 8.00 -1.15 -10.09
C ASN A 93 7.62 0.03 -11.01
N ALA A 94 7.32 1.20 -10.43
CA ALA A 94 6.88 2.43 -11.09
C ALA A 94 5.50 2.37 -11.78
N ALA A 95 4.70 1.31 -11.60
CA ALA A 95 3.32 1.30 -12.07
C ALA A 95 2.47 2.29 -11.27
N THR A 96 1.49 2.92 -11.94
CA THR A 96 0.58 3.93 -11.36
C THR A 96 -0.88 3.51 -11.40
N THR A 97 -1.15 2.26 -11.73
CA THR A 97 -2.49 1.67 -11.74
C THR A 97 -2.87 1.15 -10.35
N GLN A 98 -4.17 1.02 -10.06
CA GLN A 98 -4.66 0.42 -8.82
C GLN A 98 -4.09 -1.00 -8.66
N ASP A 99 -4.25 -1.83 -9.69
CA ASP A 99 -3.79 -3.20 -9.73
C ASP A 99 -2.53 -3.32 -10.59
N ILE A 100 -1.70 -4.32 -10.30
CA ILE A 100 -0.56 -4.67 -11.15
C ILE A 100 -0.69 -6.11 -11.63
N VAL A 101 -0.43 -6.29 -12.92
CA VAL A 101 -0.54 -7.59 -13.61
C VAL A 101 0.69 -7.84 -14.48
N ASN A 102 0.88 -9.09 -14.90
CA ASN A 102 2.01 -9.51 -15.73
C ASN A 102 3.36 -9.18 -15.08
N ILE A 103 3.47 -9.43 -13.78
CA ILE A 103 4.67 -9.21 -12.98
C ILE A 103 5.38 -10.52 -12.67
N VAL A 104 6.70 -10.47 -12.51
CA VAL A 104 7.53 -11.60 -12.07
C VAL A 104 7.39 -11.83 -10.57
N ALA A 105 7.94 -12.93 -10.06
CA ALA A 105 8.07 -13.14 -8.63
C ALA A 105 8.97 -12.06 -8.01
N GLY A 106 8.56 -11.55 -6.85
CA GLY A 106 9.23 -10.45 -6.17
C GLY A 106 8.32 -9.83 -5.11
N THR A 107 8.83 -8.82 -4.43
CA THR A 107 8.07 -8.05 -3.43
C THR A 107 7.69 -6.70 -4.01
N TYR A 108 6.41 -6.38 -3.97
CA TYR A 108 5.84 -5.15 -4.51
C TYR A 108 5.20 -4.35 -3.39
N THR A 109 5.56 -3.09 -3.31
CA THR A 109 4.94 -2.12 -2.37
C THR A 109 4.19 -1.07 -3.16
N VAL A 110 2.94 -0.83 -2.80
CA VAL A 110 2.17 0.30 -3.30
C VAL A 110 2.14 1.42 -2.27
N THR A 111 2.29 2.63 -2.74
CA THR A 111 2.00 3.86 -2.02
C THR A 111 0.76 4.49 -2.63
N VAL A 112 -0.27 4.70 -1.82
CA VAL A 112 -1.51 5.35 -2.22
C VAL A 112 -1.59 6.70 -1.55
N THR A 113 -1.79 7.77 -2.32
CA THR A 113 -1.92 9.13 -1.81
C THR A 113 -3.28 9.68 -2.19
N ASP A 114 -4.03 10.22 -1.22
CA ASP A 114 -5.32 10.87 -1.47
C ASP A 114 -5.16 12.37 -1.81
N SER A 115 -6.27 13.02 -2.16
CA SER A 115 -6.28 14.43 -2.55
C SER A 115 -5.89 15.40 -1.44
N THR A 116 -5.87 14.96 -0.18
CA THR A 116 -5.41 15.76 0.98
C THR A 116 -3.93 15.56 1.28
N GLY A 117 -3.25 14.67 0.56
CA GLY A 117 -1.85 14.31 0.75
C GLY A 117 -1.61 13.25 1.82
N CYS A 118 -2.67 12.64 2.35
CA CYS A 118 -2.53 11.50 3.27
C CYS A 118 -2.11 10.24 2.51
N VAL A 119 -1.25 9.43 3.13
CA VAL A 119 -0.60 8.29 2.48
C VAL A 119 -0.94 6.98 3.18
N GLY A 120 -1.25 5.95 2.38
CA GLY A 120 -1.37 4.56 2.83
C GLY A 120 -0.42 3.66 2.03
N ASN A 121 0.15 2.64 2.68
CA ASN A 121 1.10 1.73 2.04
C ASN A 121 0.68 0.27 2.24
N LYS A 122 0.98 -0.57 1.25
CA LYS A 122 0.82 -2.03 1.36
C LYS A 122 1.92 -2.73 0.59
N THR A 123 2.46 -3.80 1.19
CA THR A 123 3.47 -4.65 0.56
C THR A 123 2.91 -6.05 0.36
N GLN A 124 3.17 -6.63 -0.82
CA GLN A 124 2.76 -7.97 -1.19
C GLN A 124 3.88 -8.70 -1.93
N ALA A 125 4.12 -9.97 -1.57
CA ALA A 125 5.04 -10.85 -2.26
C ALA A 125 4.31 -11.69 -3.31
N ILE A 126 4.93 -11.82 -4.49
CA ILE A 126 4.57 -12.77 -5.55
C ILE A 126 5.62 -13.87 -5.55
N THR A 127 5.17 -15.10 -5.42
CA THR A 127 6.03 -16.28 -5.42
C THR A 127 6.05 -16.96 -6.78
N GLN A 128 7.02 -17.87 -6.99
CA GLN A 128 7.13 -18.72 -8.18
C GLN A 128 7.63 -20.09 -7.76
N PRO A 129 7.37 -21.16 -8.55
CA PRO A 129 8.02 -22.45 -8.37
C PRO A 129 9.54 -22.35 -8.57
N THR A 130 10.28 -23.30 -8.04
CA THR A 130 11.70 -23.45 -8.35
C THR A 130 11.89 -23.84 -9.82
N ASN A 131 13.06 -23.54 -10.40
CA ASN A 131 13.34 -23.93 -11.78
C ASN A 131 13.32 -25.46 -11.93
N ILE A 132 12.83 -25.96 -13.08
CA ILE A 132 12.88 -27.39 -13.40
C ILE A 132 14.35 -27.77 -13.65
N ALA A 133 14.80 -28.79 -12.96
CA ALA A 133 16.09 -29.41 -13.18
C ALA A 133 15.89 -30.89 -13.59
N ILE A 134 16.59 -31.31 -14.62
CA ILE A 134 16.54 -32.69 -15.15
C ILE A 134 17.92 -33.31 -15.01
N THR A 135 17.97 -34.45 -14.39
CA THR A 135 19.19 -35.28 -14.34
C THR A 135 18.96 -36.57 -15.14
N LEU A 136 19.85 -36.85 -16.06
CA LEU A 136 19.85 -38.08 -16.85
C LEU A 136 20.95 -39.02 -16.34
N THR A 137 20.59 -40.28 -16.13
CA THR A 137 21.54 -41.33 -15.75
C THR A 137 21.53 -42.41 -16.84
N PRO A 138 22.63 -42.54 -17.64
CA PRO A 138 22.72 -43.56 -18.68
C PRO A 138 23.09 -44.90 -18.10
N HIS A 139 22.60 -45.97 -18.69
CA HIS A 139 23.06 -47.32 -18.58
C HIS A 139 23.58 -47.75 -19.95
N ASN A 140 24.89 -47.91 -20.06
CA ASN A 140 25.55 -48.20 -21.33
C ASN A 140 25.16 -49.58 -21.90
N ALA A 141 25.03 -49.66 -23.20
CA ALA A 141 24.83 -50.92 -23.89
C ALA A 141 26.09 -51.79 -23.84
N THR A 142 25.94 -53.08 -23.72
CA THR A 142 27.05 -54.03 -23.69
C THR A 142 27.23 -54.71 -25.06
N CYS A 143 28.48 -54.86 -25.53
CA CYS A 143 28.85 -55.66 -26.71
C CYS A 143 28.00 -55.36 -27.94
N ALA A 144 27.74 -54.11 -28.27
CA ALA A 144 26.91 -53.64 -29.39
C ALA A 144 25.44 -54.18 -29.37
N GLN A 145 24.93 -54.55 -28.21
CA GLN A 145 23.55 -54.96 -28.05
C GLN A 145 22.63 -53.76 -27.77
N SER A 146 21.35 -53.88 -28.17
CA SER A 146 20.34 -52.83 -27.95
C SER A 146 19.75 -52.91 -26.49
N ASN A 147 20.62 -52.96 -25.47
CA ASN A 147 20.26 -53.10 -24.06
C ASN A 147 20.62 -51.87 -23.22
N GLY A 148 21.05 -50.78 -23.86
CA GLY A 148 21.25 -49.51 -23.18
C GLY A 148 19.92 -48.84 -22.83
N TRP A 149 19.90 -48.09 -21.74
CA TRP A 149 18.74 -47.28 -21.34
C TRP A 149 19.18 -46.00 -20.60
N ILE A 150 18.28 -45.05 -20.53
CA ILE A 150 18.48 -43.80 -19.81
C ILE A 150 17.30 -43.58 -18.85
N SER A 151 17.59 -43.33 -17.58
CA SER A 151 16.61 -42.85 -16.63
C SER A 151 16.69 -41.33 -16.48
N SER A 152 15.56 -40.71 -16.20
CA SER A 152 15.48 -39.29 -15.87
C SER A 152 14.93 -39.09 -14.46
N SER A 153 15.51 -38.15 -13.74
CA SER A 153 14.90 -37.60 -12.53
C SER A 153 14.66 -36.12 -12.72
N VAL A 154 13.50 -35.64 -12.23
CA VAL A 154 13.07 -34.24 -12.36
C VAL A 154 12.87 -33.67 -10.97
N SER A 155 13.37 -32.46 -10.74
CA SER A 155 13.13 -31.68 -9.53
C SER A 155 12.73 -30.24 -9.89
N GLY A 156 12.11 -29.53 -8.94
CA GLY A 156 11.59 -28.17 -9.18
C GLY A 156 10.34 -28.14 -10.06
N GLY A 157 9.93 -26.98 -10.48
CA GLY A 157 8.68 -26.77 -11.22
C GLY A 157 7.44 -27.14 -10.41
N THR A 158 6.37 -27.48 -11.12
CA THR A 158 5.08 -27.92 -10.55
C THR A 158 4.68 -29.25 -11.18
N SER A 159 4.51 -30.29 -10.37
CA SER A 159 4.01 -31.62 -10.79
C SER A 159 2.52 -31.54 -11.22
N PRO A 160 2.05 -32.42 -12.18
CA PRO A 160 2.78 -33.52 -12.82
C PRO A 160 3.67 -33.08 -13.98
N TYR A 161 4.72 -33.89 -14.30
CA TYR A 161 5.62 -33.65 -15.41
C TYR A 161 5.25 -34.52 -16.60
N THR A 162 5.45 -33.99 -17.81
CA THR A 162 5.33 -34.73 -19.06
C THR A 162 6.71 -34.84 -19.72
N TYR A 163 6.97 -35.96 -20.39
CA TYR A 163 8.26 -36.23 -21.01
C TYR A 163 8.08 -36.46 -22.51
N LEU A 164 9.00 -35.96 -23.31
CA LEU A 164 9.10 -36.21 -24.74
C LEU A 164 10.56 -36.55 -25.05
N TRP A 165 10.80 -37.74 -25.63
CA TRP A 165 12.10 -38.19 -26.05
C TRP A 165 12.25 -37.99 -27.58
N SER A 166 13.46 -37.77 -28.05
CA SER A 166 13.78 -37.45 -29.47
C SER A 166 14.06 -38.69 -30.33
N ASN A 167 13.78 -39.91 -29.88
CA ASN A 167 14.01 -41.14 -30.60
C ASN A 167 12.92 -41.49 -31.62
#